data_f5c83f6286347e0b8662f336b077b4f6
#
_entry.id   f5c83f6286347e0b8662f336b077b4f6
#
_cell.length_a   1.000
_cell.length_b   1.000
_cell.length_c   1.000
_cell.angle_alpha   90.00
_cell.angle_beta   90.00
_cell.angle_gamma   90.00
#
_symmetry.space_group_name_H-M   'P 1'
#
loop_
_entity.id
_entity.type
_entity.pdbx_description
1 polymer ?
#
loop_
_entity_poly.entity_id
_entity_poly.type
_entity_poly.pdbx_seq_one_letter_code
_entity_poly.pdbx_strand_id
1 'polypeptide(L)'
;KKYYQMCADNNYGNGAEMYTSMIRVINAKNGGANEETLAVIEAGKKKFPKDYTLNVEEFNFWYAKGENTKAQESLQKAVEADPTNHILHFNIGVVFDNMSASAHKSKNHDDAFMFMDKSIESYKTAIEIKPDYGDAFFNLGALYYNQSIEVQSLAQDLNGEEYDTQVARADQMMKDALPYLEKSHKLSPKDVSTLSVMKSIFMNLSMNDKYQETSDKLKALGQ
;
A
#
# COMPACT_ATOMS: atom_id res chain seq x y z
N LYS A 1 10.80 -26.06 -11.31
CA LYS A 1 9.61 -26.54 -12.04
C LYS A 1 9.12 -27.87 -11.47
N LYS A 2 9.95 -28.94 -11.46
CA LYS A 2 9.58 -30.28 -10.97
C LYS A 2 9.15 -30.32 -9.50
N TYR A 3 9.79 -29.55 -8.64
CA TYR A 3 9.49 -29.49 -7.21
C TYR A 3 8.14 -28.81 -6.91
N TYR A 4 7.83 -27.73 -7.61
CA TYR A 4 6.57 -27.00 -7.46
C TYR A 4 5.38 -27.75 -8.06
N GLN A 5 5.60 -28.43 -9.22
CA GLN A 5 4.58 -29.30 -9.80
C GLN A 5 4.26 -30.43 -8.82
N MET A 6 5.26 -31.02 -8.17
CA MET A 6 5.11 -32.04 -7.15
C MET A 6 4.36 -31.53 -5.90
N CYS A 7 4.57 -30.28 -5.49
CA CYS A 7 3.79 -29.64 -4.41
C CYS A 7 2.33 -29.40 -4.82
N ALA A 8 2.11 -28.97 -6.06
CA ALA A 8 0.77 -28.76 -6.62
C ALA A 8 -0.02 -30.06 -6.76
N ASP A 9 0.64 -31.13 -7.21
CA ASP A 9 0.04 -32.45 -7.44
C ASP A 9 -0.25 -33.18 -6.14
N ASN A 10 0.52 -32.92 -5.07
CA ASN A 10 0.41 -33.59 -3.77
C ASN A 10 -0.33 -32.76 -2.69
N ASN A 11 -0.97 -31.66 -3.03
CA ASN A 11 -1.71 -30.82 -2.10
C ASN A 11 -0.88 -30.29 -0.90
N TYR A 12 0.43 -30.18 -1.05
CA TYR A 12 1.33 -29.60 -0.06
C TYR A 12 1.14 -28.07 -0.05
N GLY A 13 0.39 -27.57 0.89
CA GLY A 13 -0.04 -26.17 1.01
C GLY A 13 -1.48 -26.01 0.52
N ASN A 14 -2.38 -25.65 1.41
CA ASN A 14 -3.81 -25.54 1.13
C ASN A 14 -4.09 -24.25 0.38
N GLY A 15 -4.24 -24.32 -0.95
CA GLY A 15 -4.90 -23.25 -1.69
C GLY A 15 -4.01 -22.43 -2.62
N ALA A 16 -4.49 -21.22 -2.94
CA ALA A 16 -3.85 -20.28 -3.86
C ALA A 16 -2.50 -19.77 -3.38
N GLU A 17 -2.24 -19.79 -2.07
CA GLU A 17 -0.98 -19.36 -1.46
C GLU A 17 0.26 -20.09 -2.02
N MET A 18 0.10 -21.34 -2.43
CA MET A 18 1.17 -22.06 -3.11
C MET A 18 1.52 -21.41 -4.46
N TYR A 19 0.52 -21.01 -5.22
CA TYR A 19 0.73 -20.34 -6.52
C TYR A 19 1.36 -18.97 -6.34
N THR A 20 0.92 -18.17 -5.37
CA THR A 20 1.53 -16.87 -5.09
C THR A 20 2.98 -17.01 -4.62
N SER A 21 3.29 -18.05 -3.84
CA SER A 21 4.67 -18.38 -3.47
C SER A 21 5.52 -18.80 -4.67
N MET A 22 4.96 -19.59 -5.60
CA MET A 22 5.63 -19.96 -6.86
C MET A 22 5.93 -18.72 -7.71
N ILE A 23 4.97 -17.81 -7.87
CA ILE A 23 5.09 -16.55 -8.60
C ILE A 23 6.27 -15.74 -8.03
N ARG A 24 6.31 -15.58 -6.72
CA ARG A 24 7.36 -14.84 -6.03
C ARG A 24 8.76 -15.42 -6.30
N VAL A 25 8.90 -16.74 -6.22
CA VAL A 25 10.19 -17.42 -6.50
C VAL A 25 10.58 -17.31 -7.97
N ILE A 26 9.64 -17.45 -8.90
CA ILE A 26 9.89 -17.31 -10.35
C ILE A 26 10.34 -15.87 -10.66
N ASN A 27 9.63 -14.87 -10.15
CA ASN A 27 9.99 -13.47 -10.36
C ASN A 27 11.36 -13.12 -9.78
N ALA A 28 11.69 -13.62 -8.59
CA ALA A 28 13.02 -13.43 -7.99
C ALA A 28 14.13 -14.08 -8.82
N LYS A 29 13.91 -15.30 -9.36
CA LYS A 29 14.88 -16.01 -10.19
C LYS A 29 15.12 -15.35 -11.55
N ASN A 30 14.07 -14.81 -12.16
CA ASN A 30 14.10 -14.31 -13.53
C ASN A 30 14.27 -12.77 -13.60
N GLY A 31 14.43 -12.10 -12.46
CA GLY A 31 14.56 -10.64 -12.39
C GLY A 31 13.27 -9.88 -12.72
N GLY A 32 12.13 -10.54 -12.59
CA GLY A 32 10.80 -9.95 -12.83
C GLY A 32 9.80 -10.92 -13.45
N ALA A 33 8.59 -10.41 -13.70
CA ALA A 33 7.48 -11.16 -14.26
C ALA A 33 7.70 -11.53 -15.74
N ASN A 34 7.45 -12.80 -16.09
CA ASN A 34 7.60 -13.35 -17.43
C ASN A 34 6.49 -14.36 -17.77
N GLU A 35 6.58 -15.04 -18.94
CA GLU A 35 5.57 -16.00 -19.37
C GLU A 35 5.40 -17.19 -18.40
N GLU A 36 6.45 -17.61 -17.70
CA GLU A 36 6.34 -18.65 -16.67
C GLU A 36 5.51 -18.16 -15.48
N THR A 37 5.63 -16.88 -15.11
CA THR A 37 4.79 -16.24 -14.10
C THR A 37 3.32 -16.27 -14.51
N LEU A 38 3.01 -15.87 -15.75
CA LEU A 38 1.64 -15.85 -16.24
C LEU A 38 1.02 -17.26 -16.27
N ALA A 39 1.77 -18.26 -16.74
CA ALA A 39 1.32 -19.63 -16.76
C ALA A 39 0.99 -20.19 -15.36
N VAL A 40 1.73 -19.76 -14.33
CA VAL A 40 1.44 -20.14 -12.93
C VAL A 40 0.18 -19.43 -12.42
N ILE A 41 0.00 -18.15 -12.75
CA ILE A 41 -1.21 -17.37 -12.40
C ILE A 41 -2.43 -18.07 -13.01
N GLU A 42 -2.42 -18.35 -14.32
CA GLU A 42 -3.53 -19.02 -15.04
C GLU A 42 -3.86 -20.39 -14.46
N ALA A 43 -2.83 -21.20 -14.16
CA ALA A 43 -3.01 -22.51 -13.54
C ALA A 43 -3.64 -22.39 -12.14
N GLY A 44 -3.23 -21.41 -11.36
CA GLY A 44 -3.81 -21.11 -10.05
C GLY A 44 -5.27 -20.68 -10.17
N LYS A 45 -5.58 -19.74 -11.04
CA LYS A 45 -6.95 -19.23 -11.30
C LYS A 45 -7.89 -20.34 -11.78
N LYS A 46 -7.40 -21.26 -12.62
CA LYS A 46 -8.19 -22.42 -13.04
C LYS A 46 -8.55 -23.33 -11.86
N LYS A 47 -7.64 -23.51 -10.90
CA LYS A 47 -7.85 -24.38 -9.73
C LYS A 47 -8.63 -23.66 -8.62
N PHE A 48 -8.41 -22.36 -8.46
CA PHE A 48 -9.00 -21.49 -7.41
C PHE A 48 -9.67 -20.25 -8.03
N PRO A 49 -10.79 -20.41 -8.76
CA PRO A 49 -11.38 -19.33 -9.58
C PRO A 49 -11.98 -18.19 -8.73
N LYS A 50 -12.21 -18.41 -7.43
CA LYS A 50 -12.73 -17.41 -6.50
C LYS A 50 -11.66 -16.77 -5.63
N ASP A 51 -10.38 -17.16 -5.81
CA ASP A 51 -9.31 -16.60 -5.02
C ASP A 51 -8.88 -15.24 -5.61
N TYR A 52 -9.06 -14.19 -4.81
CA TYR A 52 -8.74 -12.84 -5.24
C TYR A 52 -7.23 -12.58 -5.34
N THR A 53 -6.41 -13.31 -4.57
CA THR A 53 -4.96 -13.08 -4.54
C THR A 53 -4.31 -13.36 -5.89
N LEU A 54 -4.82 -14.35 -6.62
CA LEU A 54 -4.36 -14.66 -7.97
C LEU A 54 -4.76 -13.60 -9.01
N ASN A 55 -5.88 -12.92 -8.81
CA ASN A 55 -6.25 -11.77 -9.64
C ASN A 55 -5.37 -10.55 -9.34
N VAL A 56 -4.96 -10.36 -8.08
CA VAL A 56 -3.98 -9.32 -7.70
C VAL A 56 -2.59 -9.63 -8.30
N GLU A 57 -2.16 -10.90 -8.31
CA GLU A 57 -0.92 -11.29 -8.98
C GLU A 57 -0.99 -11.09 -10.50
N GLU A 58 -2.13 -11.35 -11.13
CA GLU A 58 -2.37 -11.06 -12.54
C GLU A 58 -2.31 -9.55 -12.83
N PHE A 59 -2.91 -8.73 -11.98
CA PHE A 59 -2.77 -7.28 -12.04
C PHE A 59 -1.30 -6.87 -11.99
N ASN A 60 -0.52 -7.34 -10.99
CA ASN A 60 0.89 -7.02 -10.85
C ASN A 60 1.70 -7.42 -12.10
N PHE A 61 1.37 -8.58 -12.69
CA PHE A 61 1.98 -9.06 -13.93
C PHE A 61 1.73 -8.10 -15.09
N TRP A 62 0.47 -7.77 -15.36
CA TRP A 62 0.11 -6.90 -16.49
C TRP A 62 0.60 -5.48 -16.31
N TYR A 63 0.57 -4.98 -15.07
CA TYR A 63 1.13 -3.66 -14.75
C TYR A 63 2.64 -3.59 -15.03
N ALA A 64 3.40 -4.60 -14.58
CA ALA A 64 4.84 -4.69 -14.86
C ALA A 64 5.17 -4.79 -16.37
N LYS A 65 4.21 -5.23 -17.19
CA LYS A 65 4.31 -5.25 -18.66
C LYS A 65 3.85 -3.95 -19.33
N GLY A 66 3.36 -2.97 -18.59
CA GLY A 66 2.77 -1.74 -19.13
C GLY A 66 1.37 -1.93 -19.73
N GLU A 67 0.75 -3.11 -19.57
CA GLU A 67 -0.58 -3.46 -20.07
C GLU A 67 -1.68 -3.00 -19.11
N ASN A 68 -1.81 -1.68 -18.94
CA ASN A 68 -2.64 -1.06 -17.90
C ASN A 68 -4.12 -1.48 -17.96
N THR A 69 -4.69 -1.65 -19.16
CA THR A 69 -6.08 -2.09 -19.32
C THR A 69 -6.29 -3.49 -18.74
N LYS A 70 -5.42 -4.44 -19.08
CA LYS A 70 -5.50 -5.81 -18.55
C LYS A 70 -5.28 -5.85 -17.05
N ALA A 71 -4.38 -5.00 -16.54
CA ALA A 71 -4.17 -4.85 -15.11
C ALA A 71 -5.45 -4.40 -14.40
N GLN A 72 -6.11 -3.35 -14.89
CA GLN A 72 -7.37 -2.87 -14.32
C GLN A 72 -8.49 -3.92 -14.36
N GLU A 73 -8.62 -4.65 -15.47
CA GLU A 73 -9.59 -5.76 -15.57
C GLU A 73 -9.36 -6.86 -14.53
N SER A 74 -8.10 -7.14 -14.20
CA SER A 74 -7.77 -8.16 -13.20
C SER A 74 -8.15 -7.72 -11.78
N LEU A 75 -7.95 -6.44 -11.43
CA LEU A 75 -8.42 -5.88 -10.16
C LEU A 75 -9.95 -5.84 -10.09
N GLN A 76 -10.61 -5.44 -11.17
CA GLN A 76 -12.06 -5.43 -11.23
C GLN A 76 -12.64 -6.80 -10.94
N LYS A 77 -12.10 -7.86 -11.57
CA LYS A 77 -12.50 -9.25 -11.32
C LYS A 77 -12.27 -9.68 -9.88
N ALA A 78 -11.18 -9.20 -9.24
CA ALA A 78 -10.93 -9.50 -7.83
C ALA A 78 -12.02 -8.89 -6.93
N VAL A 79 -12.37 -7.62 -7.15
CA VAL A 79 -13.40 -6.92 -6.38
C VAL A 79 -14.80 -7.52 -6.63
N GLU A 80 -15.12 -7.86 -7.88
CA GLU A 80 -16.39 -8.52 -8.23
C GLU A 80 -16.55 -9.89 -7.57
N ALA A 81 -15.43 -10.63 -7.40
CA ALA A 81 -15.45 -11.94 -6.76
C ALA A 81 -15.72 -11.86 -5.25
N ASP A 82 -15.23 -10.81 -4.57
CA ASP A 82 -15.44 -10.61 -3.12
C ASP A 82 -15.39 -9.11 -2.75
N PRO A 83 -16.46 -8.36 -3.03
CA PRO A 83 -16.50 -6.90 -2.83
C PRO A 83 -16.45 -6.47 -1.35
N THR A 84 -16.73 -7.39 -0.43
CA THR A 84 -16.74 -7.12 1.03
C THR A 84 -15.46 -7.58 1.73
N ASN A 85 -14.44 -7.95 0.99
CA ASN A 85 -13.17 -8.39 1.53
C ASN A 85 -12.25 -7.22 1.87
N HIS A 86 -12.22 -6.82 3.14
CA HIS A 86 -11.37 -5.73 3.62
C HIS A 86 -9.87 -5.97 3.34
N ILE A 87 -9.40 -7.24 3.33
CA ILE A 87 -8.00 -7.58 3.03
C ILE A 87 -7.71 -7.34 1.55
N LEU A 88 -8.66 -7.64 0.65
CA LEU A 88 -8.51 -7.35 -0.77
C LEU A 88 -8.37 -5.84 -1.00
N HIS A 89 -9.28 -5.03 -0.46
CA HIS A 89 -9.21 -3.57 -0.59
C HIS A 89 -7.93 -3.00 0.03
N PHE A 90 -7.51 -3.51 1.18
CA PHE A 90 -6.22 -3.15 1.78
C PHE A 90 -5.04 -3.46 0.84
N ASN A 91 -4.98 -4.66 0.27
CA ASN A 91 -3.91 -5.06 -0.66
C ASN A 91 -3.91 -4.21 -1.95
N ILE A 92 -5.08 -3.84 -2.46
CA ILE A 92 -5.22 -2.90 -3.58
C ILE A 92 -4.63 -1.53 -3.19
N GLY A 93 -4.93 -1.06 -1.99
CA GLY A 93 -4.33 0.17 -1.44
C GLY A 93 -2.80 0.10 -1.42
N VAL A 94 -2.21 -0.98 -0.90
CA VAL A 94 -0.76 -1.20 -0.89
C VAL A 94 -0.16 -1.20 -2.30
N VAL A 95 -0.85 -1.81 -3.26
CA VAL A 95 -0.38 -1.83 -4.65
C VAL A 95 -0.33 -0.41 -5.22
N PHE A 96 -1.39 0.38 -5.07
CA PHE A 96 -1.43 1.75 -5.57
C PHE A 96 -0.46 2.68 -4.82
N ASP A 97 -0.22 2.46 -3.52
CA ASP A 97 0.80 3.19 -2.76
C ASP A 97 2.21 2.94 -3.33
N ASN A 98 2.56 1.68 -3.60
CA ASN A 98 3.83 1.33 -4.24
C ASN A 98 3.95 1.93 -5.66
N MET A 99 2.86 1.99 -6.42
CA MET A 99 2.83 2.63 -7.74
C MET A 99 3.03 4.13 -7.65
N SER A 100 2.39 4.79 -6.69
CA SER A 100 2.59 6.21 -6.39
C SER A 100 4.06 6.50 -6.05
N ALA A 101 4.66 5.74 -5.14
CA ALA A 101 6.06 5.88 -4.77
C ALA A 101 7.02 5.66 -5.97
N SER A 102 6.71 4.70 -6.85
CA SER A 102 7.49 4.45 -8.07
C SER A 102 7.37 5.59 -9.07
N ALA A 103 6.18 6.15 -9.25
CA ALA A 103 5.93 7.28 -10.14
C ALA A 103 6.67 8.54 -9.65
N HIS A 104 6.68 8.83 -8.34
CA HIS A 104 7.49 9.92 -7.75
C HIS A 104 8.98 9.75 -8.05
N LYS A 105 9.54 8.55 -7.85
CA LYS A 105 10.95 8.27 -8.19
C LYS A 105 11.27 8.51 -9.66
N SER A 106 10.31 8.27 -10.54
CA SER A 106 10.41 8.52 -12.00
C SER A 106 10.08 9.96 -12.38
N LYS A 107 9.81 10.85 -11.40
CA LYS A 107 9.39 12.26 -11.59
C LYS A 107 8.10 12.41 -12.39
N ASN A 108 7.25 11.38 -12.41
CA ASN A 108 5.91 11.44 -12.98
C ASN A 108 4.90 11.76 -11.87
N HIS A 109 4.82 13.04 -11.51
CA HIS A 109 4.05 13.48 -10.36
C HIS A 109 2.54 13.37 -10.57
N ASP A 110 2.05 13.54 -11.79
CA ASP A 110 0.63 13.41 -12.11
C ASP A 110 0.13 11.97 -11.87
N ASP A 111 0.85 10.98 -12.39
CA ASP A 111 0.54 9.58 -12.13
C ASP A 111 0.69 9.23 -10.63
N ALA A 112 1.69 9.80 -9.97
CA ALA A 112 1.91 9.57 -8.54
C ALA A 112 0.70 10.02 -7.71
N PHE A 113 0.18 11.22 -7.94
CA PHE A 113 -1.03 11.70 -7.25
C PHE A 113 -2.27 10.90 -7.63
N MET A 114 -2.43 10.52 -8.89
CA MET A 114 -3.53 9.66 -9.32
C MET A 114 -3.51 8.29 -8.59
N PHE A 115 -2.34 7.67 -8.46
CA PHE A 115 -2.22 6.41 -7.72
C PHE A 115 -2.43 6.59 -6.22
N MET A 116 -1.98 7.71 -5.65
CA MET A 116 -2.28 8.06 -4.27
C MET A 116 -3.78 8.10 -4.01
N ASP A 117 -4.56 8.79 -4.86
CA ASP A 117 -6.01 8.88 -4.70
C ASP A 117 -6.68 7.50 -4.72
N LYS A 118 -6.25 6.61 -5.63
CA LYS A 118 -6.72 5.21 -5.68
C LYS A 118 -6.34 4.41 -4.43
N SER A 119 -5.16 4.66 -3.88
CA SER A 119 -4.71 4.03 -2.64
C SER A 119 -5.57 4.49 -1.45
N ILE A 120 -5.81 5.80 -1.34
CA ILE A 120 -6.68 6.39 -0.31
C ILE A 120 -8.08 5.78 -0.36
N GLU A 121 -8.70 5.71 -1.54
CA GLU A 121 -10.02 5.12 -1.73
C GLU A 121 -10.04 3.65 -1.27
N SER A 122 -9.03 2.88 -1.66
CA SER A 122 -8.93 1.47 -1.31
C SER A 122 -8.75 1.24 0.20
N TYR A 123 -7.88 2.00 0.86
CA TYR A 123 -7.74 1.92 2.32
C TYR A 123 -8.99 2.38 3.06
N LYS A 124 -9.67 3.43 2.60
CA LYS A 124 -10.96 3.88 3.17
C LYS A 124 -12.01 2.79 3.05
N THR A 125 -12.13 2.15 1.89
CA THR A 125 -13.06 1.02 1.70
C THR A 125 -12.73 -0.14 2.66
N ALA A 126 -11.45 -0.48 2.84
CA ALA A 126 -11.05 -1.50 3.81
C ALA A 126 -11.47 -1.14 5.25
N ILE A 127 -11.31 0.12 5.63
CA ILE A 127 -11.72 0.65 6.95
C ILE A 127 -13.24 0.65 7.12
N GLU A 128 -14.00 1.00 6.09
CA GLU A 128 -15.47 0.97 6.11
C GLU A 128 -16.00 -0.45 6.30
N ILE A 129 -15.40 -1.43 5.63
CA ILE A 129 -15.75 -2.83 5.78
C ILE A 129 -15.35 -3.36 7.18
N LYS A 130 -14.15 -2.97 7.67
CA LYS A 130 -13.62 -3.40 8.95
C LYS A 130 -13.10 -2.22 9.78
N PRO A 131 -13.94 -1.58 10.62
CA PRO A 131 -13.62 -0.37 11.38
C PRO A 131 -12.56 -0.53 12.50
N ASP A 132 -12.08 -1.73 12.74
CA ASP A 132 -10.98 -2.05 13.68
C ASP A 132 -9.72 -2.57 12.98
N TYR A 133 -9.59 -2.36 11.66
CA TYR A 133 -8.44 -2.81 10.89
C TYR A 133 -7.26 -1.84 11.03
N GLY A 134 -6.46 -2.02 12.09
CA GLY A 134 -5.35 -1.14 12.48
C GLY A 134 -4.33 -0.88 11.37
N ASP A 135 -3.99 -1.92 10.58
CA ASP A 135 -3.03 -1.80 9.47
C ASP A 135 -3.52 -0.84 8.38
N ALA A 136 -4.81 -0.85 8.05
CA ALA A 136 -5.36 0.07 7.05
C ALA A 136 -5.37 1.52 7.57
N PHE A 137 -5.64 1.73 8.85
CA PHE A 137 -5.52 3.04 9.48
C PHE A 137 -4.07 3.55 9.46
N PHE A 138 -3.10 2.69 9.81
CA PHE A 138 -1.70 3.05 9.77
C PHE A 138 -1.26 3.42 8.36
N ASN A 139 -1.52 2.56 7.37
CA ASN A 139 -1.07 2.77 6.00
C ASN A 139 -1.71 4.03 5.38
N LEU A 140 -2.99 4.29 5.65
CA LEU A 140 -3.64 5.50 5.17
C LEU A 140 -3.02 6.77 5.78
N GLY A 141 -2.74 6.76 7.09
CA GLY A 141 -2.07 7.87 7.76
C GLY A 141 -0.63 8.06 7.27
N ALA A 142 0.11 6.96 7.11
CA ALA A 142 1.48 6.99 6.59
C ALA A 142 1.52 7.48 5.12
N LEU A 143 0.54 7.10 4.30
CA LEU A 143 0.40 7.56 2.92
C LEU A 143 0.25 9.10 2.87
N TYR A 144 -0.67 9.68 3.65
CA TYR A 144 -0.83 11.14 3.73
C TYR A 144 0.47 11.83 4.19
N TYR A 145 1.15 11.26 5.19
CA TYR A 145 2.42 11.80 5.66
C TYR A 145 3.51 11.74 4.59
N ASN A 146 3.70 10.59 3.95
CA ASN A 146 4.73 10.43 2.90
C ASN A 146 4.49 11.40 1.74
N GLN A 147 3.24 11.56 1.32
CA GLN A 147 2.88 12.51 0.26
C GLN A 147 3.11 13.97 0.68
N SER A 148 2.90 14.31 1.94
CA SER A 148 3.21 15.65 2.44
C SER A 148 4.70 15.97 2.30
N ILE A 149 5.57 15.00 2.56
CA ILE A 149 7.02 15.15 2.38
C ILE A 149 7.39 15.34 0.90
N GLU A 150 6.75 14.59 0.00
CA GLU A 150 6.94 14.77 -1.45
C GLU A 150 6.50 16.17 -1.92
N VAL A 151 5.35 16.65 -1.47
CA VAL A 151 4.86 18.01 -1.76
C VAL A 151 5.83 19.07 -1.23
N GLN A 152 6.35 18.91 -0.01
CA GLN A 152 7.38 19.81 0.54
C GLN A 152 8.68 19.77 -0.28
N SER A 153 9.09 18.59 -0.73
CA SER A 153 10.28 18.46 -1.58
C SER A 153 10.11 19.20 -2.91
N LEU A 154 8.94 19.07 -3.55
CA LEU A 154 8.64 19.79 -4.79
C LEU A 154 8.55 21.30 -4.59
N ALA A 155 8.14 21.76 -3.41
CA ALA A 155 8.06 23.18 -3.09
C ALA A 155 9.44 23.86 -2.98
N GLN A 156 10.52 23.11 -2.73
CA GLN A 156 11.87 23.69 -2.55
C GLN A 156 12.38 24.47 -3.77
N ASP A 157 11.90 24.14 -4.95
CA ASP A 157 12.25 24.83 -6.20
C ASP A 157 11.32 26.00 -6.54
N LEU A 158 10.31 26.28 -5.70
CA LEU A 158 9.32 27.33 -5.87
C LEU A 158 9.64 28.55 -5.00
N ASN A 159 9.02 29.71 -5.28
CA ASN A 159 9.18 30.94 -4.54
C ASN A 159 7.84 31.66 -4.33
N GLY A 160 7.77 32.53 -3.34
CA GLY A 160 6.63 33.42 -3.09
C GLY A 160 5.33 32.62 -2.83
N GLU A 161 4.23 33.08 -3.42
CA GLU A 161 2.89 32.53 -3.19
C GLU A 161 2.76 31.04 -3.58
N GLU A 162 3.48 30.60 -4.61
CA GLU A 162 3.46 29.19 -5.02
C GLU A 162 4.11 28.30 -3.96
N TYR A 163 5.25 28.72 -3.40
CA TYR A 163 5.89 28.03 -2.27
C TYR A 163 4.96 27.92 -1.07
N ASP A 164 4.39 29.07 -0.65
CA ASP A 164 3.49 29.12 0.52
C ASP A 164 2.28 28.22 0.33
N THR A 165 1.74 28.17 -0.89
CA THR A 165 0.60 27.29 -1.23
C THR A 165 0.95 25.82 -1.09
N GLN A 166 2.13 25.39 -1.58
CA GLN A 166 2.52 23.98 -1.48
C GLN A 166 2.88 23.59 -0.04
N VAL A 167 3.51 24.49 0.72
CA VAL A 167 3.77 24.25 2.15
C VAL A 167 2.45 24.09 2.92
N ALA A 168 1.49 24.98 2.70
CA ALA A 168 0.18 24.88 3.34
C ALA A 168 -0.56 23.59 2.96
N ARG A 169 -0.44 23.14 1.70
CA ARG A 169 -0.97 21.86 1.25
C ARG A 169 -0.32 20.68 1.98
N ALA A 170 1.00 20.66 2.10
CA ALA A 170 1.72 19.62 2.81
C ALA A 170 1.34 19.58 4.31
N ASP A 171 1.23 20.74 4.96
CA ASP A 171 0.77 20.85 6.35
C ASP A 171 -0.67 20.31 6.52
N GLN A 172 -1.55 20.59 5.56
CA GLN A 172 -2.91 20.04 5.59
C GLN A 172 -2.90 18.51 5.47
N MET A 173 -2.09 17.94 4.57
CA MET A 173 -1.94 16.49 4.43
C MET A 173 -1.43 15.85 5.73
N MET A 174 -0.48 16.48 6.42
CA MET A 174 -0.03 16.01 7.74
C MET A 174 -1.15 16.04 8.78
N LYS A 175 -1.98 17.08 8.78
CA LYS A 175 -3.15 17.16 9.65
C LYS A 175 -4.18 16.09 9.32
N ASP A 176 -4.39 15.80 8.04
CA ASP A 176 -5.31 14.76 7.56
C ASP A 176 -4.83 13.34 7.89
N ALA A 177 -3.51 13.13 8.06
CA ALA A 177 -2.93 11.88 8.52
C ALA A 177 -3.28 11.55 9.98
N LEU A 178 -3.35 12.57 10.85
CA LEU A 178 -3.43 12.39 12.30
C LEU A 178 -4.64 11.57 12.77
N PRO A 179 -5.88 11.81 12.30
CA PRO A 179 -7.03 11.01 12.75
C PRO A 179 -6.86 9.50 12.50
N TYR A 180 -6.24 9.14 11.39
CA TYR A 180 -5.98 7.75 11.04
C TYR A 180 -4.89 7.14 11.92
N LEU A 181 -3.78 7.85 12.13
CA LEU A 181 -2.70 7.41 13.01
C LEU A 181 -3.13 7.33 14.48
N GLU A 182 -3.92 8.30 14.96
CA GLU A 182 -4.50 8.26 16.31
C GLU A 182 -5.42 7.04 16.49
N LYS A 183 -6.21 6.69 15.47
CA LYS A 183 -7.04 5.49 15.48
C LYS A 183 -6.17 4.21 15.45
N SER A 184 -5.13 4.16 14.62
CA SER A 184 -4.17 3.06 14.61
C SER A 184 -3.50 2.89 15.97
N HIS A 185 -2.99 3.99 16.56
CA HIS A 185 -2.40 3.96 17.89
C HIS A 185 -3.37 3.49 18.98
N LYS A 186 -4.64 3.88 18.90
CA LYS A 186 -5.67 3.41 19.83
C LYS A 186 -5.91 1.90 19.73
N LEU A 187 -5.84 1.33 18.51
CA LEU A 187 -5.97 -0.11 18.26
C LEU A 187 -4.71 -0.88 18.66
N SER A 188 -3.54 -0.29 18.49
CA SER A 188 -2.22 -0.88 18.78
C SER A 188 -1.32 0.11 19.54
N PRO A 189 -1.51 0.31 20.86
CA PRO A 189 -0.84 1.37 21.62
C PRO A 189 0.69 1.23 21.73
N LYS A 190 1.24 0.05 21.45
CA LYS A 190 2.68 -0.24 21.49
C LYS A 190 3.34 -0.27 20.11
N ASP A 191 2.60 0.07 19.06
CA ASP A 191 3.17 0.10 17.71
C ASP A 191 4.10 1.30 17.55
N VAL A 192 5.40 0.98 17.47
CA VAL A 192 6.50 1.95 17.33
C VAL A 192 6.40 2.70 16.00
N SER A 193 5.94 2.04 14.94
CA SER A 193 5.83 2.65 13.61
C SER A 193 4.82 3.79 13.61
N THR A 194 3.63 3.57 14.17
CA THR A 194 2.58 4.60 14.31
C THR A 194 3.07 5.78 15.13
N LEU A 195 3.69 5.51 16.30
CA LEU A 195 4.22 6.57 17.16
C LEU A 195 5.32 7.37 16.48
N SER A 196 6.20 6.72 15.71
CA SER A 196 7.30 7.38 14.98
C SER A 196 6.78 8.32 13.90
N VAL A 197 5.78 7.91 13.12
CA VAL A 197 5.15 8.79 12.12
C VAL A 197 4.43 9.96 12.80
N MET A 198 3.65 9.71 13.85
CA MET A 198 2.98 10.78 14.62
C MET A 198 4.00 11.78 15.19
N LYS A 199 5.09 11.32 15.77
CA LYS A 199 6.17 12.17 16.28
C LYS A 199 6.75 13.06 15.18
N SER A 200 6.99 12.52 13.99
CA SER A 200 7.49 13.28 12.85
C SER A 200 6.50 14.35 12.40
N ILE A 201 5.21 14.03 12.35
CA ILE A 201 4.16 15.01 12.03
C ILE A 201 4.12 16.13 13.08
N PHE A 202 4.14 15.79 14.37
CA PHE A 202 4.10 16.79 15.44
C PHE A 202 5.31 17.72 15.42
N MET A 203 6.49 17.21 15.06
CA MET A 203 7.70 18.00 14.84
C MET A 203 7.51 18.98 13.67
N ASN A 204 7.08 18.50 12.52
CA ASN A 204 6.89 19.33 11.32
C ASN A 204 5.83 20.42 11.52
N LEU A 205 4.74 20.10 12.22
CA LEU A 205 3.65 21.05 12.53
C LEU A 205 3.93 21.92 13.76
N SER A 206 5.14 21.86 14.36
CA SER A 206 5.54 22.61 15.57
C SER A 206 4.62 22.37 16.79
N MET A 207 4.03 21.17 16.89
CA MET A 207 3.15 20.74 18.00
C MET A 207 3.97 20.20 19.16
N ASN A 208 4.75 21.07 19.84
CA ASN A 208 5.80 20.69 20.78
C ASN A 208 5.34 19.79 21.94
N ASP A 209 4.18 20.05 22.53
CA ASP A 209 3.66 19.26 23.64
C ASP A 209 3.37 17.81 23.21
N LYS A 210 2.70 17.62 22.05
CA LYS A 210 2.41 16.30 21.49
C LYS A 210 3.68 15.57 21.04
N TYR A 211 4.64 16.30 20.48
CA TYR A 211 5.96 15.76 20.14
C TYR A 211 6.66 15.19 21.39
N GLN A 212 6.68 15.94 22.49
CA GLN A 212 7.33 15.50 23.73
C GLN A 212 6.62 14.29 24.34
N GLU A 213 5.30 14.32 24.44
CA GLU A 213 4.49 13.19 24.91
C GLU A 213 4.76 11.92 24.10
N THR A 214 4.80 12.03 22.76
CA THR A 214 5.05 10.89 21.88
C THR A 214 6.49 10.38 21.99
N SER A 215 7.46 11.28 22.16
CA SER A 215 8.86 10.94 22.42
C SER A 215 9.01 10.13 23.71
N ASP A 216 8.32 10.51 24.77
CA ASP A 216 8.40 9.82 26.06
C ASP A 216 7.74 8.43 25.99
N LYS A 217 6.64 8.27 25.21
CA LYS A 217 6.06 6.97 24.91
C LYS A 217 7.04 6.05 24.16
N LEU A 218 7.74 6.57 23.15
CA LEU A 218 8.74 5.81 22.39
C LEU A 218 9.91 5.38 23.30
N LYS A 219 10.45 6.28 24.14
CA LYS A 219 11.49 5.93 25.13
C LYS A 219 11.03 4.84 26.10
N ALA A 220 9.78 4.88 26.55
CA ALA A 220 9.22 3.84 27.40
C ALA A 220 9.12 2.47 26.72
N LEU A 221 9.10 2.43 25.38
CA LEU A 221 9.14 1.24 24.54
C LEU A 221 10.58 0.82 24.14
N GLY A 222 11.61 1.54 24.64
CA GLY A 222 13.02 1.23 24.35
C GLY A 222 13.54 1.78 23.02
N GLN A 223 12.91 2.81 22.48
CA GLN A 223 13.29 3.51 21.23
C GLN A 223 13.83 4.90 21.47
#